data_94a22734506b8944b2cdb6e81f83c41c
#
_entry.id   94a22734506b8944b2cdb6e81f83c41c
#
_cell.length_a   1.000
_cell.length_b   1.000
_cell.length_c   1.000
_cell.angle_alpha   90.00
_cell.angle_beta   90.00
_cell.angle_gamma   90.00
#
_symmetry.space_group_name_H-M   'P 1'
#
loop_
_entity.id
_entity.type
_entity.pdbx_description
1 polymer ?
#
loop_
_entity_poly.entity_id
_entity_poly.type
_entity_poly.pdbx_seq_one_letter_code
_entity_poly.pdbx_strand_id
1 'polypeptide(L)'
;MPALSHFASTIFLVFILNVFPVGAAGFIDNENGTVTDPDTGLVWQKGDSFHDLKKGLNWYEALEYITRKNLEKFAGYDDWHLPTLNELNQLWIPSGKITSKDEEILGLPSGFEDGGSYYIWTDNERGLDHAWYFGLGHKENYFNLKDLADLEQGVKMVH
;
A
#
# COMPACT_ATOMS: atom_id res chain seq x y z
N MET A 1 -29.07 -34.59 -65.79
CA MET A 1 -29.27 -34.15 -64.43
C MET A 1 -27.91 -33.88 -63.85
N PRO A 2 -27.50 -32.62 -63.59
CA PRO A 2 -26.20 -32.30 -62.94
C PRO A 2 -26.35 -32.32 -61.42
N ALA A 3 -25.41 -32.98 -60.75
CA ALA A 3 -25.31 -33.08 -59.35
C ALA A 3 -24.81 -31.72 -58.73
N LEU A 4 -25.54 -31.20 -57.80
CA LEU A 4 -25.11 -30.02 -56.96
C LEU A 4 -24.09 -30.49 -55.98
N SER A 5 -22.85 -30.03 -56.15
CA SER A 5 -21.82 -30.15 -55.14
C SER A 5 -21.97 -29.03 -54.10
N HIS A 6 -22.25 -29.41 -52.85
CA HIS A 6 -22.28 -28.48 -51.71
C HIS A 6 -20.86 -28.24 -51.22
N PHE A 7 -20.30 -27.06 -51.44
CA PHE A 7 -19.08 -26.61 -50.79
C PHE A 7 -19.44 -26.13 -49.40
N ALA A 8 -19.07 -26.90 -48.37
CA ALA A 8 -19.11 -26.47 -47.00
C ALA A 8 -17.90 -25.56 -46.73
N SER A 9 -18.13 -24.26 -46.60
CA SER A 9 -17.09 -23.29 -46.22
C SER A 9 -16.93 -23.33 -44.70
N THR A 10 -15.85 -23.94 -44.27
CA THR A 10 -15.48 -23.93 -42.80
C THR A 10 -14.82 -22.60 -42.47
N ILE A 11 -15.53 -21.74 -41.78
CA ILE A 11 -14.99 -20.50 -41.26
C ILE A 11 -14.15 -20.83 -40.01
N PHE A 12 -12.83 -20.71 -40.14
CA PHE A 12 -11.92 -20.78 -38.99
C PHE A 12 -11.93 -19.42 -38.26
N LEU A 13 -12.58 -19.37 -37.09
CA LEU A 13 -12.56 -18.22 -36.22
C LEU A 13 -11.22 -18.23 -35.49
N VAL A 14 -10.28 -17.41 -35.94
CA VAL A 14 -8.99 -17.20 -35.22
C VAL A 14 -9.24 -16.28 -34.06
N PHE A 15 -9.30 -16.82 -32.84
CA PHE A 15 -9.23 -16.04 -31.64
C PHE A 15 -7.79 -15.51 -31.47
N ILE A 16 -7.56 -14.24 -31.77
CA ILE A 16 -6.34 -13.56 -31.45
C ILE A 16 -6.42 -13.24 -29.94
N LEU A 17 -5.77 -14.06 -29.09
CA LEU A 17 -5.48 -13.72 -27.72
C LEU A 17 -4.49 -12.55 -27.74
N ASN A 18 -4.99 -11.34 -27.50
CA ASN A 18 -4.15 -10.20 -27.21
C ASN A 18 -3.52 -10.45 -25.84
N VAL A 19 -2.33 -11.02 -25.81
CA VAL A 19 -1.48 -11.05 -24.63
C VAL A 19 -0.92 -9.64 -24.49
N PHE A 20 -1.59 -8.80 -23.71
CA PHE A 20 -0.99 -7.55 -23.25
C PHE A 20 0.22 -7.92 -22.39
N PRO A 21 1.38 -7.28 -22.60
CA PRO A 21 2.49 -7.45 -21.66
C PRO A 21 1.98 -7.00 -20.28
N VAL A 22 1.99 -7.90 -19.31
CA VAL A 22 1.84 -7.56 -17.90
C VAL A 22 3.13 -6.84 -17.53
N GLY A 23 3.24 -5.57 -17.91
CA GLY A 23 4.15 -4.65 -17.26
C GLY A 23 3.56 -4.42 -15.87
N ALA A 24 4.39 -4.43 -14.82
CA ALA A 24 3.95 -4.06 -13.49
C ALA A 24 3.16 -2.75 -13.60
N ALA A 25 1.84 -2.83 -13.41
CA ALA A 25 1.00 -1.65 -13.44
C ALA A 25 1.43 -0.78 -12.27
N GLY A 26 1.86 0.46 -12.54
CA GLY A 26 2.25 1.38 -11.50
C GLY A 26 1.09 1.65 -10.53
N PHE A 27 1.39 2.08 -9.34
CA PHE A 27 0.38 2.49 -8.36
C PHE A 27 -0.53 3.58 -8.94
N ILE A 28 -1.82 3.50 -8.69
CA ILE A 28 -2.84 4.40 -9.23
C ILE A 28 -3.16 5.46 -8.18
N ASP A 29 -2.91 6.72 -8.51
CA ASP A 29 -3.36 7.85 -7.67
C ASP A 29 -4.89 8.01 -7.85
N ASN A 30 -5.63 7.86 -6.75
CA ASN A 30 -7.09 7.97 -6.74
C ASN A 30 -7.58 9.43 -6.62
N GLU A 31 -6.68 10.40 -6.54
CA GLU A 31 -6.98 11.85 -6.43
C GLU A 31 -7.82 12.22 -5.18
N ASN A 32 -7.87 11.35 -4.19
CA ASN A 32 -8.63 11.51 -2.95
C ASN A 32 -7.79 11.31 -1.68
N GLY A 33 -6.46 11.39 -1.81
CA GLY A 33 -5.52 11.14 -0.72
C GLY A 33 -5.14 9.66 -0.55
N THR A 34 -5.47 8.83 -1.54
CA THR A 34 -5.12 7.41 -1.56
C THR A 34 -4.48 6.99 -2.87
N VAL A 35 -3.76 5.86 -2.82
CA VAL A 35 -3.20 5.17 -3.99
C VAL A 35 -3.62 3.71 -3.95
N THR A 36 -3.93 3.14 -5.11
CA THR A 36 -4.26 1.72 -5.26
C THR A 36 -3.07 0.95 -5.82
N ASP A 37 -2.75 -0.15 -5.17
CA ASP A 37 -1.87 -1.18 -5.71
C ASP A 37 -2.69 -2.12 -6.62
N PRO A 38 -2.52 -2.07 -7.95
CA PRO A 38 -3.31 -2.88 -8.86
C PRO A 38 -2.98 -4.39 -8.78
N ASP A 39 -1.82 -4.75 -8.27
CA ASP A 39 -1.39 -6.15 -8.18
C ASP A 39 -2.04 -6.86 -6.98
N THR A 40 -2.25 -6.16 -5.87
CA THR A 40 -2.87 -6.71 -4.66
C THR A 40 -4.32 -6.27 -4.46
N GLY A 41 -4.71 -5.18 -5.08
CA GLY A 41 -6.00 -4.52 -4.88
C GLY A 41 -6.07 -3.68 -3.59
N LEU A 42 -4.98 -3.61 -2.83
CA LEU A 42 -4.92 -2.81 -1.60
C LEU A 42 -4.95 -1.30 -1.93
N VAL A 43 -5.69 -0.57 -1.11
CA VAL A 43 -5.75 0.89 -1.16
C VAL A 43 -4.96 1.44 0.03
N TRP A 44 -3.97 2.28 -0.25
CA TRP A 44 -3.08 2.85 0.74
C TRP A 44 -3.35 4.33 0.94
N GLN A 45 -3.20 4.83 2.15
CA GLN A 45 -3.10 6.27 2.40
C GLN A 45 -1.89 6.83 1.63
N LYS A 46 -2.08 7.87 0.84
CA LYS A 46 -1.04 8.47 -0.01
C LYS A 46 0.08 9.10 0.81
N GLY A 47 -0.27 9.89 1.82
CA GLY A 47 0.62 10.35 2.87
C GLY A 47 0.75 9.34 4.01
N ASP A 48 0.85 9.84 5.24
CA ASP A 48 0.82 9.08 6.48
C ASP A 48 0.39 9.99 7.67
N SER A 49 0.41 9.45 8.89
CA SER A 49 0.02 10.22 10.07
C SER A 49 0.94 11.43 10.36
N PHE A 50 2.20 11.41 9.92
CA PHE A 50 3.10 12.55 10.09
C PHE A 50 2.69 13.74 9.21
N HIS A 51 2.16 13.51 8.01
CA HIS A 51 1.61 14.58 7.17
C HIS A 51 0.48 15.33 7.86
N ASP A 52 -0.37 14.60 8.59
CA ASP A 52 -1.53 15.16 9.28
C ASP A 52 -1.17 15.83 10.62
N LEU A 53 -0.28 15.21 11.42
CA LEU A 53 -0.09 15.53 12.84
C LEU A 53 1.25 16.17 13.13
N LYS A 54 2.23 16.06 12.24
CA LYS A 54 3.62 16.58 12.40
C LYS A 54 4.32 16.07 13.68
N LYS A 55 3.98 14.85 14.09
CA LYS A 55 4.60 14.16 15.22
C LYS A 55 4.61 12.65 15.01
N GLY A 56 5.51 11.95 15.69
CA GLY A 56 5.46 10.50 15.86
C GLY A 56 4.31 10.07 16.76
N LEU A 57 3.94 8.83 16.66
CA LEU A 57 2.88 8.20 17.44
C LEU A 57 3.42 6.94 18.13
N ASN A 58 2.99 6.69 19.36
CA ASN A 58 3.09 5.35 19.93
C ASN A 58 2.02 4.43 19.31
N TRP A 59 2.09 3.12 19.59
CA TRP A 59 1.20 2.16 18.95
C TRP A 59 -0.28 2.34 19.31
N TYR A 60 -0.57 2.75 20.54
CA TYR A 60 -1.95 3.04 20.96
C TYR A 60 -2.50 4.29 20.28
N GLU A 61 -1.70 5.36 20.18
CA GLU A 61 -2.05 6.57 19.40
C GLU A 61 -2.23 6.25 17.92
N ALA A 62 -1.47 5.26 17.39
CA ALA A 62 -1.63 4.78 16.03
C ALA A 62 -3.02 4.14 15.81
N LEU A 63 -3.49 3.31 16.75
CA LEU A 63 -4.83 2.75 16.71
C LEU A 63 -5.93 3.82 16.84
N GLU A 64 -5.71 4.83 17.68
CA GLU A 64 -6.64 5.97 17.80
C GLU A 64 -6.71 6.78 16.50
N TYR A 65 -5.58 6.98 15.83
CA TYR A 65 -5.52 7.64 14.52
C TYR A 65 -6.37 6.89 13.49
N ILE A 66 -6.20 5.57 13.39
CA ILE A 66 -7.01 4.70 12.52
C ILE A 66 -8.51 4.82 12.85
N THR A 67 -8.86 4.71 14.13
CA THR A 67 -10.25 4.79 14.59
C THR A 67 -10.88 6.13 14.17
N ARG A 68 -10.17 7.24 14.33
CA ARG A 68 -10.64 8.57 13.90
C ARG A 68 -10.85 8.62 12.37
N LYS A 69 -9.91 8.11 11.57
CA LYS A 69 -10.03 8.09 10.10
C LYS A 69 -11.21 7.25 9.63
N ASN A 70 -11.51 6.15 10.32
CA ASN A 70 -12.69 5.33 10.04
C ASN A 70 -14.00 6.05 10.41
N LEU A 71 -14.04 6.76 11.53
CA LEU A 71 -15.21 7.59 11.89
C LEU A 71 -15.43 8.73 10.90
N GLU A 72 -14.37 9.34 10.39
CA GLU A 72 -14.41 10.39 9.37
C GLU A 72 -14.74 9.85 7.97
N LYS A 73 -14.74 8.52 7.78
CA LYS A 73 -14.86 7.84 6.48
C LYS A 73 -13.86 8.38 5.47
N PHE A 74 -12.59 8.45 5.87
CA PHE A 74 -11.53 8.98 5.01
C PHE A 74 -11.52 8.29 3.64
N ALA A 75 -11.53 9.09 2.58
CA ALA A 75 -11.62 8.64 1.19
C ALA A 75 -12.84 7.75 0.88
N GLY A 76 -13.88 7.76 1.73
CA GLY A 76 -15.10 6.98 1.58
C GLY A 76 -15.08 5.61 2.26
N TYR A 77 -13.99 5.23 2.92
CA TYR A 77 -13.82 3.94 3.61
C TYR A 77 -13.93 4.11 5.13
N ASP A 78 -14.42 3.07 5.81
CA ASP A 78 -14.55 3.00 7.28
C ASP A 78 -13.93 1.74 7.90
N ASP A 79 -13.09 1.05 7.14
CA ASP A 79 -12.39 -0.18 7.51
C ASP A 79 -10.86 -0.10 7.31
N TRP A 80 -10.30 1.11 7.42
CA TRP A 80 -8.86 1.31 7.47
C TRP A 80 -8.21 0.56 8.63
N HIS A 81 -7.03 0.01 8.41
CA HIS A 81 -6.29 -0.70 9.46
C HIS A 81 -4.79 -0.36 9.40
N LEU A 82 -4.06 -0.71 10.48
CA LEU A 82 -2.61 -0.72 10.46
C LEU A 82 -2.15 -1.81 9.49
N PRO A 83 -1.15 -1.54 8.64
CA PRO A 83 -0.62 -2.57 7.77
C PRO A 83 0.01 -3.70 8.58
N THR A 84 -0.04 -4.90 8.04
CA THR A 84 0.78 -6.01 8.51
C THR A 84 2.21 -5.88 8.00
N LEU A 85 3.16 -6.57 8.64
CA LEU A 85 4.53 -6.70 8.13
C LEU A 85 4.56 -7.26 6.71
N ASN A 86 3.66 -8.20 6.39
CA ASN A 86 3.58 -8.79 5.05
C ASN A 86 3.14 -7.76 4.00
N GLU A 87 2.13 -6.95 4.28
CA GLU A 87 1.65 -5.89 3.37
C GLU A 87 2.75 -4.84 3.12
N LEU A 88 3.47 -4.41 4.16
CA LEU A 88 4.60 -3.48 3.99
C LEU A 88 5.78 -4.09 3.23
N ASN A 89 6.06 -5.38 3.43
CA ASN A 89 7.08 -6.10 2.66
C ASN A 89 6.72 -6.22 1.17
N GLN A 90 5.43 -6.36 0.84
CA GLN A 90 4.94 -6.39 -0.55
C GLN A 90 4.94 -4.98 -1.18
N LEU A 91 4.59 -3.95 -0.40
CA LEU A 91 4.60 -2.55 -0.84
C LEU A 91 6.01 -2.07 -1.18
N TRP A 92 7.02 -2.52 -0.46
CA TRP A 92 8.38 -2.02 -0.53
C TRP A 92 9.08 -2.40 -1.85
N ILE A 93 9.73 -1.44 -2.49
CA ILE A 93 10.54 -1.64 -3.70
C ILE A 93 11.96 -1.07 -3.52
N PRO A 94 13.00 -1.72 -4.08
CA PRO A 94 14.38 -1.24 -3.94
C PRO A 94 14.68 0.03 -4.76
N SER A 95 13.83 0.35 -5.74
CA SER A 95 13.97 1.52 -6.62
C SER A 95 13.13 2.70 -6.21
N GLY A 96 12.65 2.73 -4.96
CA GLY A 96 11.87 3.84 -4.40
C GLY A 96 12.62 5.16 -4.49
N LYS A 97 11.87 6.26 -4.68
CA LYS A 97 12.41 7.62 -4.78
C LYS A 97 11.71 8.61 -3.85
N ILE A 98 10.72 8.12 -3.11
CA ILE A 98 10.02 8.93 -2.11
C ILE A 98 10.96 9.19 -0.94
N THR A 99 10.92 10.37 -0.38
CA THR A 99 11.77 10.75 0.75
C THR A 99 10.99 10.84 2.05
N SER A 100 11.65 10.53 3.17
CA SER A 100 11.11 10.75 4.51
C SER A 100 11.12 12.24 4.88
N LYS A 101 10.54 12.57 6.03
CA LYS A 101 10.64 13.90 6.64
C LYS A 101 12.09 14.37 6.91
N ASP A 102 13.03 13.43 7.02
CA ASP A 102 14.46 13.67 7.26
C ASP A 102 15.29 13.48 5.97
N GLU A 103 14.65 13.56 4.80
CA GLU A 103 15.27 13.47 3.48
C GLU A 103 15.92 12.12 3.15
N GLU A 104 15.59 11.05 3.90
CA GLU A 104 16.07 9.70 3.63
C GLU A 104 15.21 9.03 2.54
N ILE A 105 15.85 8.26 1.66
CA ILE A 105 15.13 7.55 0.59
C ILE A 105 14.34 6.38 1.17
N LEU A 106 13.06 6.32 0.83
CA LEU A 106 12.13 5.25 1.21
C LEU A 106 11.90 4.31 0.03
N GLY A 107 11.76 3.01 0.31
CA GLY A 107 11.40 1.99 -0.67
C GLY A 107 9.91 2.02 -1.05
N LEU A 108 9.37 3.20 -1.28
CA LEU A 108 7.98 3.37 -1.71
C LEU A 108 7.89 3.60 -3.21
N PRO A 109 6.89 2.99 -3.90
CA PRO A 109 6.58 3.28 -5.30
C PRO A 109 6.26 4.77 -5.53
N SER A 110 6.34 5.21 -6.78
CA SER A 110 5.84 6.52 -7.17
C SER A 110 4.33 6.61 -6.94
N GLY A 111 3.85 7.79 -6.55
CA GLY A 111 2.45 8.04 -6.22
C GLY A 111 2.22 8.34 -4.74
N PHE A 112 3.12 7.92 -3.85
CA PHE A 112 3.13 8.33 -2.44
C PHE A 112 3.69 9.74 -2.26
N GLU A 113 3.40 10.38 -1.12
CA GLU A 113 3.89 11.73 -0.77
C GLU A 113 5.27 11.67 -0.12
N ASP A 114 6.13 12.64 -0.46
CA ASP A 114 7.39 12.91 0.23
C ASP A 114 7.15 13.52 1.63
N GLY A 115 8.10 13.34 2.52
CA GLY A 115 8.08 13.98 3.84
C GLY A 115 7.33 13.21 4.93
N GLY A 116 7.07 11.93 4.71
CA GLY A 116 6.45 11.06 5.70
C GLY A 116 7.42 10.42 6.70
N SER A 117 6.90 9.55 7.54
CA SER A 117 7.66 8.79 8.53
C SER A 117 8.56 7.74 7.88
N TYR A 118 9.78 7.59 8.44
CA TYR A 118 10.68 6.50 8.05
C TYR A 118 10.22 5.15 8.59
N TYR A 119 9.72 5.12 9.83
CA TYR A 119 9.24 3.94 10.52
C TYR A 119 7.71 3.92 10.58
N ILE A 120 7.11 2.78 10.25
CA ILE A 120 5.66 2.59 10.20
C ILE A 120 5.24 1.48 11.16
N TRP A 121 4.33 1.78 12.09
CA TRP A 121 3.70 0.79 12.96
C TRP A 121 2.90 -0.23 12.16
N THR A 122 2.91 -1.46 12.65
CA THR A 122 2.12 -2.57 12.07
C THR A 122 1.09 -3.09 13.06
N ASP A 123 0.14 -3.87 12.55
CA ASP A 123 -0.84 -4.61 13.36
C ASP A 123 -0.21 -5.84 14.05
N ASN A 124 1.02 -6.19 13.71
CA ASN A 124 1.69 -7.33 14.32
C ASN A 124 2.19 -7.01 15.73
N GLU A 125 1.65 -7.73 16.70
CA GLU A 125 2.04 -7.63 18.09
C GLU A 125 3.16 -8.63 18.44
N ARG A 126 3.95 -8.28 19.47
CA ARG A 126 4.97 -9.16 20.04
C ARG A 126 4.79 -9.24 21.56
N GLY A 127 4.00 -10.17 22.02
CA GLY A 127 3.59 -10.25 23.42
C GLY A 127 2.60 -9.14 23.79
N LEU A 128 2.49 -8.85 25.07
CA LEU A 128 1.48 -7.91 25.58
C LEU A 128 1.84 -6.45 25.38
N ASP A 129 3.11 -6.13 25.48
CA ASP A 129 3.64 -4.76 25.63
C ASP A 129 4.47 -4.26 24.42
N HIS A 130 4.76 -5.12 23.42
CA HIS A 130 5.50 -4.74 22.23
C HIS A 130 4.67 -4.90 20.97
N ALA A 131 4.97 -4.09 19.95
CA ALA A 131 4.47 -4.23 18.58
C ALA A 131 5.61 -4.09 17.58
N TRP A 132 5.40 -4.65 16.39
CA TRP A 132 6.34 -4.52 15.30
C TRP A 132 6.14 -3.23 14.53
N TYR A 133 7.23 -2.69 14.02
CA TYR A 133 7.24 -1.60 13.04
C TYR A 133 8.23 -1.90 11.91
N PHE A 134 8.06 -1.23 10.80
CA PHE A 134 8.80 -1.47 9.56
C PHE A 134 9.60 -0.24 9.17
N GLY A 135 10.88 -0.42 8.82
CA GLY A 135 11.77 0.61 8.29
C GLY A 135 11.65 0.69 6.77
N LEU A 136 11.01 1.73 6.27
CA LEU A 136 10.77 1.90 4.84
C LEU A 136 12.04 2.12 4.01
N GLY A 137 13.12 2.62 4.60
CA GLY A 137 14.38 2.83 3.89
C GLY A 137 15.15 1.54 3.60
N HIS A 138 15.15 0.60 4.53
CA HIS A 138 16.03 -0.58 4.50
C HIS A 138 15.29 -1.91 4.40
N LYS A 139 13.95 -1.90 4.37
CA LYS A 139 13.13 -3.12 4.39
C LYS A 139 13.39 -3.98 5.63
N GLU A 140 13.49 -3.39 6.78
CA GLU A 140 13.80 -4.10 8.03
C GLU A 140 12.64 -4.03 9.01
N ASN A 141 12.46 -5.11 9.77
CA ASN A 141 11.45 -5.24 10.80
C ASN A 141 12.08 -5.04 12.18
N TYR A 142 11.46 -4.19 12.97
CA TYR A 142 11.86 -3.89 14.33
C TYR A 142 10.67 -4.03 15.26
N PHE A 143 10.90 -4.02 16.56
CA PHE A 143 9.83 -3.97 17.57
C PHE A 143 10.19 -2.98 18.67
N ASN A 144 9.17 -2.41 19.29
CA ASN A 144 9.31 -1.48 20.40
C ASN A 144 8.17 -1.65 21.39
N LEU A 145 8.31 -1.07 22.56
CA LEU A 145 7.20 -0.94 23.51
C LEU A 145 6.05 -0.14 22.88
N LYS A 146 4.84 -0.60 23.09
CA LYS A 146 3.63 0.01 22.50
C LYS A 146 3.36 1.43 22.98
N ASP A 147 3.88 1.83 24.14
CA ASP A 147 3.72 3.16 24.74
C ASP A 147 4.84 4.15 24.36
N LEU A 148 5.84 3.72 23.57
CA LEU A 148 6.94 4.57 23.12
C LEU A 148 6.74 5.07 21.69
N ALA A 149 7.18 6.33 21.46
CA ALA A 149 7.23 6.97 20.13
C ALA A 149 8.61 7.61 19.89
N ASP A 150 9.66 7.03 20.45
CA ASP A 150 11.02 7.55 20.50
C ASP A 150 11.74 7.61 19.14
N LEU A 151 11.27 6.84 18.16
CA LEU A 151 11.76 6.85 16.78
C LEU A 151 10.79 7.55 15.83
N GLU A 152 9.85 8.32 16.34
CA GLU A 152 8.83 9.05 15.57
C GLU A 152 8.08 8.15 14.56
N GLN A 153 7.77 6.93 15.00
CA GLN A 153 6.99 6.00 14.19
C GLN A 153 5.66 6.62 13.77
N GLY A 154 5.26 6.39 12.55
CA GLY A 154 4.00 6.86 11.98
C GLY A 154 3.06 5.74 11.62
N VAL A 155 1.96 6.12 11.00
CA VAL A 155 0.92 5.24 10.47
C VAL A 155 0.72 5.51 8.99
N LYS A 156 0.85 4.49 8.17
CA LYS A 156 0.42 4.47 6.78
C LYS A 156 -0.71 3.46 6.67
N MET A 157 -1.94 3.95 6.63
CA MET A 157 -3.13 3.10 6.63
C MET A 157 -3.29 2.34 5.33
N VAL A 158 -3.93 1.18 5.43
CA VAL A 158 -4.31 0.32 4.30
C VAL A 158 -5.76 -0.19 4.47
N HIS A 159 -6.41 -0.40 3.33
CA HIS A 159 -7.79 -0.91 3.21
C HIS A 159 -7.83 -1.99 2.14
#